data_5766b5557e5df1067b9c112c9abe3388
#
_entry.id   5766b5557e5df1067b9c112c9abe3388
#
_cell.length_a   1.000
_cell.length_b   1.000
_cell.length_c   1.000
_cell.angle_alpha   90.00
_cell.angle_beta   90.00
_cell.angle_gamma   90.00
#
_symmetry.space_group_name_H-M   'P 1'
#
loop_
_entity.id
_entity.type
_entity.pdbx_description
1 polymer ?
#
loop_
_entity_poly.entity_id
_entity_poly.type
_entity_poly.pdbx_seq_one_letter_code
_entity_poly.pdbx_strand_id
1 'polypeptide(L)'
;MENAEAVGRLLDLPPYTLPLSMLVLGVPAKERPATPHPVENIVMAERYRRADAATMDKQVAEMDVMFRPHAREAGERVRDIYTRKHTSSFMAEMGRSMGRWFKNWTGEEPLQG
;
A
#
# COMPACT_ATOMS: atom_id res chain seq x y z
N MET A 1 6.18 1.11 5.64
CA MET A 1 7.61 0.70 5.61
C MET A 1 7.81 -0.40 6.64
N GLU A 2 8.32 -1.54 6.19
CA GLU A 2 8.69 -2.67 7.04
C GLU A 2 10.02 -2.43 7.75
N ASN A 3 10.32 -3.26 8.77
CA ASN A 3 11.55 -3.19 9.56
C ASN A 3 11.78 -1.82 10.21
N ALA A 4 10.80 -1.39 11.00
CA ALA A 4 10.76 -0.06 11.61
C ALA A 4 12.05 0.30 12.37
N GLU A 5 12.58 -0.65 13.14
CA GLU A 5 13.77 -0.42 13.97
C GLU A 5 15.04 -0.16 13.12
N ALA A 6 15.20 -0.92 12.02
CA ALA A 6 16.35 -0.74 11.14
C ALA A 6 16.26 0.59 10.37
N VAL A 7 15.08 0.91 9.86
CA VAL A 7 14.84 2.17 9.13
C VAL A 7 14.96 3.37 10.07
N GLY A 8 14.40 3.28 11.28
CA GLY A 8 14.51 4.33 12.28
C GLY A 8 15.97 4.66 12.64
N ARG A 9 16.79 3.63 12.84
CA ARG A 9 18.24 3.80 13.07
C ARG A 9 18.98 4.33 11.85
N LEU A 10 18.68 3.78 10.66
CA LEU A 10 19.35 4.21 9.42
C LEU A 10 19.13 5.69 9.11
N LEU A 11 17.92 6.19 9.36
CA LEU A 11 17.54 7.58 9.09
C LEU A 11 17.68 8.49 10.29
N ASP A 12 18.15 7.97 11.42
CA ASP A 12 18.30 8.71 12.68
C ASP A 12 17.01 9.47 13.08
N LEU A 13 15.87 8.77 12.98
CA LEU A 13 14.55 9.39 13.17
C LEU A 13 14.29 9.67 14.66
N PRO A 14 14.05 10.93 15.04
CA PRO A 14 13.77 11.28 16.42
C PRO A 14 12.37 10.77 16.85
N PRO A 15 12.10 10.78 18.18
CA PRO A 15 10.73 10.58 18.68
C PRO A 15 9.74 11.56 18.04
N TYR A 16 8.46 11.22 18.07
CA TYR A 16 7.37 12.03 17.51
C TYR A 16 7.42 12.19 15.99
N THR A 17 8.13 11.29 15.29
CA THR A 17 8.17 11.25 13.84
C THR A 17 7.58 9.96 13.30
N LEU A 18 6.94 10.05 12.13
CA LEU A 18 6.37 8.94 11.39
C LEU A 18 6.70 9.09 9.91
N PRO A 19 7.46 8.16 9.31
CA PRO A 19 7.70 8.18 7.87
C PRO A 19 6.44 7.69 7.13
N LEU A 20 5.87 8.53 6.29
CA LEU A 20 4.65 8.21 5.53
C LEU A 20 4.95 7.46 4.22
N SER A 21 5.96 7.93 3.50
CA SER A 21 6.34 7.33 2.21
C SER A 21 7.81 7.56 1.91
N MET A 22 8.32 6.78 0.96
CA MET A 22 9.67 6.94 0.42
C MET A 22 9.57 7.04 -1.10
N LEU A 23 10.18 8.10 -1.66
CA LEU A 23 10.32 8.26 -3.10
C LEU A 23 11.75 7.86 -3.50
N VAL A 24 11.84 6.85 -4.35
CA VAL A 24 13.12 6.41 -4.93
C VAL A 24 13.25 7.02 -6.31
N LEU A 25 14.33 7.76 -6.53
CA LEU A 25 14.65 8.40 -7.80
C LEU A 25 15.84 7.69 -8.43
N GLY A 26 15.83 7.53 -9.74
CA GLY A 26 16.90 6.89 -10.48
C GLY A 26 16.70 6.93 -11.99
N VAL A 27 17.72 6.52 -12.71
CA VAL A 27 17.63 6.33 -14.17
C VAL A 27 17.09 4.93 -14.43
N PRO A 28 15.97 4.77 -15.13
CA PRO A 28 15.41 3.46 -15.42
C PRO A 28 16.34 2.68 -16.37
N ALA A 29 16.64 1.43 -16.01
CA ALA A 29 17.40 0.55 -16.89
C ALA A 29 16.61 0.15 -18.15
N LYS A 30 15.30 0.24 -18.10
CA LYS A 30 14.37 -0.03 -19.20
C LYS A 30 13.12 0.80 -19.06
N GLU A 31 12.76 1.48 -20.13
CA GLU A 31 11.47 2.18 -20.18
C GLU A 31 10.31 1.18 -20.15
N ARG A 32 9.32 1.46 -19.34
CA ARG A 32 8.05 0.73 -19.30
C ARG A 32 6.92 1.73 -19.46
N PRO A 33 5.97 1.47 -20.37
CA PRO A 33 4.79 2.32 -20.46
C PRO A 33 4.05 2.30 -19.14
N ALA A 34 3.71 3.47 -18.62
CA ALA A 34 2.84 3.59 -17.46
C ALA A 34 1.40 3.29 -17.88
N THR A 35 0.76 2.38 -17.16
CA THR A 35 -0.69 2.19 -17.27
C THR A 35 -1.34 2.98 -16.15
N PRO A 36 -1.97 4.13 -16.45
CA PRO A 36 -2.59 4.94 -15.41
C PRO A 36 -3.80 4.19 -14.82
N HIS A 37 -3.93 4.27 -13.51
CA HIS A 37 -5.16 3.81 -12.85
C HIS A 37 -6.30 4.80 -13.10
N PRO A 38 -7.54 4.30 -13.25
CA PRO A 38 -8.71 5.17 -13.31
C PRO A 38 -8.78 6.02 -12.02
N VAL A 39 -8.79 7.33 -12.18
CA VAL A 39 -8.77 8.25 -11.02
C VAL A 39 -10.15 8.47 -10.41
N GLU A 40 -11.21 8.20 -11.15
CA GLU A 40 -12.60 8.44 -10.77
C GLU A 40 -13.01 7.72 -9.48
N ASN A 41 -12.34 6.62 -9.19
CA ASN A 41 -12.60 5.80 -8.02
C ASN A 41 -11.69 6.10 -6.82
N ILE A 42 -10.69 6.95 -7.02
CA ILE A 42 -9.68 7.32 -6.02
C ILE A 42 -9.80 8.78 -5.65
N VAL A 43 -10.07 9.63 -6.63
CA VAL A 43 -10.20 11.08 -6.44
C VAL A 43 -11.67 11.45 -6.28
N MET A 44 -12.01 12.01 -5.16
CA MET A 44 -13.36 12.47 -4.83
C MET A 44 -13.33 13.96 -4.53
N ALA A 45 -14.24 14.72 -5.15
CA ALA A 45 -14.37 16.13 -4.87
C ALA A 45 -15.09 16.33 -3.52
N GLU A 46 -14.42 16.95 -2.55
CA GLU A 46 -14.92 17.41 -1.25
C GLU A 46 -15.51 16.33 -0.29
N ARG A 47 -16.18 15.31 -0.80
CA ARG A 47 -16.84 14.29 0.03
C ARG A 47 -16.59 12.88 -0.46
N TYR A 48 -16.33 11.99 0.49
CA TYR A 48 -16.24 10.55 0.21
C TYR A 48 -17.59 10.03 -0.30
N ARG A 49 -17.56 9.26 -1.38
CA ARG A 49 -18.70 8.50 -1.90
C ARG A 49 -18.37 7.02 -1.88
N ARG A 50 -19.14 6.26 -1.14
CA ARG A 50 -19.02 4.80 -1.15
C ARG A 50 -19.47 4.28 -2.51
N ALA A 51 -18.63 3.45 -3.15
CA ALA A 51 -19.01 2.77 -4.38
C ALA A 51 -20.17 1.81 -4.11
N ASP A 52 -21.14 1.78 -5.02
CA ASP A 52 -22.20 0.76 -5.03
C ASP A 52 -21.68 -0.57 -5.61
N ALA A 53 -22.51 -1.60 -5.56
CA ALA A 53 -22.15 -2.93 -6.03
C ALA A 53 -21.76 -2.93 -7.52
N ALA A 54 -22.50 -2.24 -8.37
CA ALA A 54 -22.24 -2.18 -9.81
C ALA A 54 -20.90 -1.48 -10.11
N THR A 55 -20.60 -0.40 -9.41
CA THR A 55 -19.29 0.29 -9.49
C THR A 55 -18.15 -0.63 -9.02
N MET A 56 -18.36 -1.37 -7.94
CA MET A 56 -17.36 -2.32 -7.44
C MET A 56 -17.12 -3.46 -8.42
N ASP A 57 -18.16 -4.04 -9.02
CA ASP A 57 -18.04 -5.10 -10.02
C ASP A 57 -17.26 -4.63 -11.25
N LYS A 58 -17.54 -3.41 -11.72
CA LYS A 58 -16.79 -2.78 -12.81
C LYS A 58 -15.30 -2.62 -12.46
N GLN A 59 -14.99 -2.11 -11.27
CA GLN A 59 -13.61 -1.94 -10.82
C GLN A 59 -12.87 -3.27 -10.72
N VAL A 60 -13.52 -4.31 -10.22
CA VAL A 60 -12.95 -5.67 -10.14
C VAL A 60 -12.63 -6.19 -11.54
N ALA A 61 -13.56 -6.05 -12.49
CA ALA A 61 -13.35 -6.47 -13.87
C ALA A 61 -12.19 -5.70 -14.54
N GLU A 62 -12.09 -4.39 -14.34
CA GLU A 62 -10.99 -3.56 -14.85
C GLU A 62 -9.64 -3.99 -14.25
N MET A 63 -9.59 -4.31 -12.96
CA MET A 63 -8.38 -4.79 -12.30
C MET A 63 -7.96 -6.17 -12.83
N ASP A 64 -8.89 -7.08 -13.04
CA ASP A 64 -8.57 -8.41 -13.57
C ASP A 64 -7.96 -8.30 -14.98
N VAL A 65 -8.54 -7.47 -15.85
CA VAL A 65 -7.99 -7.22 -17.20
C VAL A 65 -6.60 -6.58 -17.15
N MET A 66 -6.40 -5.60 -16.28
CA MET A 66 -5.15 -4.85 -16.21
C MET A 66 -3.99 -5.68 -15.64
N PHE A 67 -4.24 -6.48 -14.60
CA PHE A 67 -3.18 -7.15 -13.85
C PHE A 67 -3.06 -8.64 -14.12
N ARG A 68 -4.11 -9.25 -14.62
CA ARG A 68 -4.16 -10.66 -15.03
C ARG A 68 -5.01 -10.86 -16.28
N PRO A 69 -4.47 -10.51 -17.47
CA PRO A 69 -5.23 -10.68 -18.72
C PRO A 69 -5.62 -12.14 -19.00
N HIS A 70 -5.11 -13.10 -18.24
CA HIS A 70 -5.42 -14.54 -18.37
C HIS A 70 -6.17 -15.10 -17.15
N ALA A 71 -6.71 -14.25 -16.28
CA ALA A 71 -7.56 -14.69 -15.18
C ALA A 71 -8.76 -15.48 -15.72
N ARG A 72 -9.03 -16.66 -15.15
CA ARG A 72 -10.09 -17.57 -15.64
C ARG A 72 -11.45 -17.24 -15.02
N GLU A 73 -11.45 -16.59 -13.87
CA GLU A 73 -12.64 -16.28 -13.09
C GLU A 73 -12.67 -14.80 -12.71
N ALA A 74 -13.87 -14.21 -12.77
CA ALA A 74 -14.09 -12.85 -12.28
C ALA A 74 -13.72 -12.75 -10.78
N GLY A 75 -12.99 -11.72 -10.43
CA GLY A 75 -12.58 -11.47 -9.05
C GLY A 75 -11.38 -12.31 -8.59
N GLU A 76 -10.77 -13.16 -9.42
CA GLU A 76 -9.60 -13.95 -9.05
C GLU A 76 -8.45 -13.06 -8.58
N ARG A 77 -8.21 -11.95 -9.28
CA ARG A 77 -7.17 -10.98 -8.89
C ARG A 77 -7.45 -10.33 -7.54
N VAL A 78 -8.69 -9.99 -7.28
CA VAL A 78 -9.08 -9.38 -5.98
C VAL A 78 -8.89 -10.39 -4.86
N ARG A 79 -9.26 -11.64 -5.05
CA ARG A 79 -9.01 -12.72 -4.06
C ARG A 79 -7.53 -12.91 -3.79
N ASP A 80 -6.70 -12.92 -4.82
CA ASP A 80 -5.24 -13.03 -4.69
C ASP A 80 -4.66 -11.85 -3.90
N ILE A 81 -5.07 -10.64 -4.22
CA ILE A 81 -4.63 -9.43 -3.51
C ILE A 81 -5.08 -9.52 -2.04
N TYR A 82 -6.34 -9.87 -1.80
CA TYR A 82 -6.87 -10.00 -0.45
C TYR A 82 -6.07 -11.03 0.36
N THR A 83 -5.88 -12.24 -0.17
CA THR A 83 -5.11 -13.30 0.49
C THR A 83 -3.70 -12.83 0.79
N ARG A 84 -2.99 -12.29 -0.19
CA ARG A 84 -1.63 -11.77 0.00
C ARG A 84 -1.57 -10.65 1.04
N LYS A 85 -2.55 -9.77 1.08
CA LYS A 85 -2.60 -8.63 2.00
C LYS A 85 -3.01 -9.01 3.42
N HIS A 86 -3.65 -10.15 3.63
CA HIS A 86 -4.11 -10.56 4.95
C HIS A 86 -3.32 -11.74 5.57
N THR A 87 -2.72 -12.58 4.75
CA THR A 87 -2.10 -13.84 5.24
C THR A 87 -0.60 -13.93 5.00
N SER A 88 0.03 -12.99 4.28
CA SER A 88 1.45 -13.06 4.00
C SER A 88 2.30 -12.62 5.21
N SER A 89 3.48 -13.23 5.35
CA SER A 89 4.50 -12.80 6.33
C SER A 89 4.90 -11.33 6.16
N PHE A 90 4.93 -10.85 4.91
CA PHE A 90 5.15 -9.43 4.62
C PHE A 90 4.12 -8.52 5.30
N MET A 91 2.82 -8.88 5.24
CA MET A 91 1.79 -8.06 5.88
C MET A 91 1.78 -8.18 7.40
N ALA A 92 2.18 -9.33 7.94
CA ALA A 92 2.39 -9.47 9.38
C ALA A 92 3.53 -8.53 9.86
N GLU A 93 4.64 -8.50 9.13
CA GLU A 93 5.75 -7.57 9.41
C GLU A 93 5.33 -6.09 9.21
N MET A 94 4.59 -5.78 8.16
CA MET A 94 4.05 -4.42 7.97
C MET A 94 3.18 -3.97 9.13
N GLY A 95 2.30 -4.86 9.62
CA GLY A 95 1.46 -4.57 10.79
C GLY A 95 2.28 -4.32 12.05
N ARG A 96 3.29 -5.16 12.30
CA ARG A 96 4.24 -4.99 13.40
C ARG A 96 5.01 -3.66 13.30
N SER A 97 5.59 -3.40 12.14
CA SER A 97 6.34 -2.16 11.89
C SER A 97 5.47 -0.91 12.02
N MET A 98 4.23 -0.95 11.54
CA MET A 98 3.30 0.17 11.73
C MET A 98 3.02 0.44 13.20
N GLY A 99 2.83 -0.61 14.00
CA GLY A 99 2.67 -0.47 15.45
C GLY A 99 3.88 0.22 16.09
N ARG A 100 5.10 -0.16 15.69
CA ARG A 100 6.34 0.48 16.16
C ARG A 100 6.45 1.95 15.73
N TRP A 101 6.09 2.27 14.49
CA TRP A 101 6.05 3.65 14.00
C TRP A 101 5.09 4.52 14.81
N PHE A 102 3.88 4.01 15.10
CA PHE A 102 2.90 4.75 15.91
C PHE A 102 3.42 5.01 17.32
N LYS A 103 4.04 4.03 17.96
CA LYS A 103 4.63 4.20 19.30
C LYS A 103 5.77 5.23 19.32
N ASN A 104 6.61 5.24 18.28
CA ASN A 104 7.62 6.28 18.14
C ASN A 104 6.98 7.65 17.95
N TRP A 105 5.92 7.74 17.14
CA TRP A 105 5.23 8.99 16.88
C TRP A 105 4.49 9.54 18.09
N THR A 106 3.92 8.68 18.93
CA THR A 106 3.29 9.08 20.20
C THR A 106 4.30 9.31 21.32
N GLY A 107 5.54 8.92 21.14
CA GLY A 107 6.58 9.00 22.16
C GLY A 107 6.48 7.91 23.23
N GLU A 108 5.58 6.95 23.09
CA GLU A 108 5.40 5.83 24.04
C GLU A 108 6.63 4.91 24.05
N GLU A 109 7.18 4.66 22.87
CA GLU A 109 8.30 3.73 22.69
C GLU A 109 9.21 4.23 21.56
N PRO A 110 10.13 5.16 21.83
CA PRO A 110 11.04 5.70 20.83
C PRO A 110 11.89 4.61 20.17
N LEU A 111 12.19 4.80 18.87
CA LEU A 111 13.05 3.89 18.11
C LEU A 111 14.53 4.11 18.38
N GLN A 112 14.85 5.28 18.93
CA GLN A 112 16.16 5.63 19.45
C GLN A 112 16.10 5.61 20.98
N GLY A 113 16.90 4.80 21.58
CA GLY A 113 17.14 4.72 23.02
C GLY A 113 18.62 4.85 23.29
#